data_3aaa1682dec64c4d3219b7e57e7af6e8
#
_entry.id   3aaa1682dec64c4d3219b7e57e7af6e8
#
_cell.length_a   1.000
_cell.length_b   1.000
_cell.length_c   1.000
_cell.angle_alpha   90.00
_cell.angle_beta   90.00
_cell.angle_gamma   90.00
#
_symmetry.space_group_name_H-M   'P 1'
#
loop_
_entity.id
_entity.type
_entity.pdbx_description
1 polymer ?
#
loop_
_entity_poly.entity_id
_entity_poly.type
_entity_poly.pdbx_seq_one_letter_code
_entity_poly.pdbx_strand_id
1 'polypeptide(L)'
;GDLGEAANFGLVGFDSIHLNAHTNSNIATEHAYIGAAFGNHANGVDEPEVSYMDEVDGNINVSLPADSKIVFGQSNTIGQTDNGNSWTVNGNKLEMQTGGSLPKSERVLKDSKTVKYLDLEAMEKSMTSLSSKWAKTPEANATHDFSDMNKRHIDANGDVAHLNIDAKELQGNRVTATLGEKTRLVVNVDAEGADNITLPQLDVDGINHAEYAKWTDKGVIYNLTDSKAKDGQYHG
;
A
#
# COMPACT_ATOMS: atom_id res chain seq x y z
N GLY A 1 -14.66 7.48 3.44
CA GLY A 1 -14.60 6.07 3.85
C GLY A 1 -13.81 5.90 5.13
N ASP A 2 -13.82 4.71 5.71
CA ASP A 2 -13.17 4.43 6.99
C ASP A 2 -11.65 4.56 6.96
N LEU A 3 -11.04 4.42 5.78
CA LEU A 3 -9.58 4.52 5.62
C LEU A 3 -9.06 5.95 5.53
N GLY A 4 -9.94 6.93 5.28
CA GLY A 4 -9.51 8.31 5.10
C GLY A 4 -8.44 8.45 4.01
N GLU A 5 -7.38 9.22 4.28
CA GLU A 5 -6.29 9.44 3.32
C GLU A 5 -5.48 8.18 3.00
N ALA A 6 -5.47 7.18 3.89
CA ALA A 6 -4.78 5.91 3.63
C ALA A 6 -5.32 5.19 2.39
N ALA A 7 -6.57 5.41 2.03
CA ALA A 7 -7.18 4.85 0.82
C ALA A 7 -6.52 5.32 -0.48
N ASN A 8 -5.77 6.41 -0.44
CA ASN A 8 -5.06 6.96 -1.60
C ASN A 8 -3.74 6.26 -1.90
N PHE A 9 -3.32 5.32 -1.05
CA PHE A 9 -2.04 4.62 -1.18
C PHE A 9 -2.24 3.12 -1.25
N GLY A 10 -1.48 2.47 -2.12
CA GLY A 10 -1.47 1.01 -2.20
C GLY A 10 -0.68 0.35 -1.09
N LEU A 11 0.34 1.05 -0.57
CA LEU A 11 1.19 0.56 0.51
C LEU A 11 1.49 1.70 1.49
N VAL A 12 1.16 1.51 2.77
CA VAL A 12 1.45 2.47 3.84
C VAL A 12 2.27 1.79 4.92
N GLY A 13 3.43 2.35 5.21
CA GLY A 13 4.26 1.93 6.33
C GLY A 13 4.47 3.09 7.29
N PHE A 14 3.87 3.04 8.47
CA PHE A 14 3.90 4.16 9.40
C PHE A 14 5.29 4.40 9.99
N ASP A 15 6.06 3.35 10.20
CA ASP A 15 7.44 3.46 10.66
C ASP A 15 8.40 3.45 9.47
N SER A 16 8.42 2.39 8.70
CA SER A 16 9.28 2.28 7.53
C SER A 16 8.68 1.39 6.44
N ILE A 17 9.18 1.59 5.22
CA ILE A 17 9.03 0.66 4.11
C ILE A 17 10.42 0.29 3.61
N HIS A 18 10.71 -1.01 3.59
CA HIS A 18 11.88 -1.57 2.94
C HIS A 18 11.44 -2.28 1.67
N LEU A 19 11.68 -1.66 0.53
CA LEU A 19 11.23 -2.17 -0.76
C LEU A 19 12.39 -2.89 -1.45
N ASN A 20 12.35 -4.23 -1.45
CA ASN A 20 13.37 -5.08 -2.04
C ASN A 20 12.93 -5.73 -3.36
N ALA A 21 11.64 -5.61 -3.69
CA ALA A 21 11.05 -6.12 -4.93
C ALA A 21 10.14 -5.06 -5.52
N HIS A 22 9.99 -5.10 -6.85
CA HIS A 22 9.11 -4.20 -7.57
C HIS A 22 7.66 -4.28 -7.07
N THR A 23 7.01 -3.12 -6.92
CA THR A 23 5.58 -3.02 -6.68
C THR A 23 4.96 -1.99 -7.64
N ASN A 24 3.75 -2.27 -8.10
CA ASN A 24 2.98 -1.36 -8.95
C ASN A 24 2.28 -0.25 -8.15
N SER A 25 2.29 -0.34 -6.84
CA SER A 25 1.57 0.60 -5.97
C SER A 25 2.37 1.87 -5.69
N ASN A 26 1.65 2.96 -5.46
CA ASN A 26 2.20 4.13 -4.78
C ASN A 26 2.38 3.84 -3.28
N ILE A 27 3.27 4.55 -2.64
CA ILE A 27 3.63 4.31 -1.24
C ILE A 27 3.55 5.58 -0.40
N ALA A 28 3.31 5.38 0.90
CA ALA A 28 3.44 6.44 1.91
C ALA A 28 4.16 5.88 3.14
N THR A 29 5.22 6.54 3.60
CA THR A 29 6.00 6.06 4.74
C THR A 29 6.77 7.18 5.43
N GLU A 30 7.03 6.98 6.72
CA GLU A 30 7.92 7.82 7.53
C GLU A 30 9.38 7.66 7.07
N HIS A 31 9.87 6.43 6.93
CA HIS A 31 11.23 6.09 6.48
C HIS A 31 11.20 5.17 5.27
N ALA A 32 11.79 5.61 4.18
CA ALA A 32 11.85 4.85 2.93
C ALA A 32 13.26 4.32 2.66
N TYR A 33 13.34 3.00 2.46
CA TYR A 33 14.54 2.27 2.02
C TYR A 33 14.18 1.59 0.69
N ILE A 34 14.39 2.29 -0.41
CA ILE A 34 13.84 1.91 -1.72
C ILE A 34 14.93 1.27 -2.59
N GLY A 35 14.97 -0.05 -2.56
CA GLY A 35 15.90 -0.87 -3.37
C GLY A 35 15.32 -1.39 -4.68
N ALA A 36 14.05 -1.09 -4.98
CA ALA A 36 13.38 -1.54 -6.19
C ALA A 36 12.38 -0.50 -6.68
N ALA A 37 11.98 -0.59 -7.94
CA ALA A 37 11.04 0.33 -8.56
C ALA A 37 9.61 0.19 -7.97
N PHE A 38 8.87 1.28 -7.93
CA PHE A 38 7.50 1.33 -7.44
C PHE A 38 6.66 2.31 -8.25
N GLY A 39 5.34 2.27 -8.06
CA GLY A 39 4.41 3.24 -8.66
C GLY A 39 4.18 3.04 -10.15
N ASN A 40 4.56 1.91 -10.70
CA ASN A 40 4.41 1.61 -12.12
C ASN A 40 3.02 0.97 -12.37
N HIS A 41 1.99 1.81 -12.37
CA HIS A 41 0.63 1.35 -12.61
C HIS A 41 0.40 0.83 -14.00
N ALA A 42 -0.59 -0.05 -14.12
CA ALA A 42 -1.13 -0.42 -15.41
C ALA A 42 -1.76 0.81 -16.10
N ASN A 43 -1.72 0.83 -17.41
CA ASN A 43 -2.33 1.88 -18.23
C ASN A 43 -3.82 2.06 -17.86
N GLY A 44 -4.31 3.29 -17.82
CA GLY A 44 -5.72 3.60 -17.60
C GLY A 44 -6.08 4.20 -16.24
N VAL A 45 -5.09 4.61 -15.45
CA VAL A 45 -5.33 5.44 -14.26
C VAL A 45 -5.57 6.87 -14.75
N ASP A 46 -6.78 7.39 -14.51
CA ASP A 46 -7.17 8.72 -14.99
C ASP A 46 -6.51 9.86 -14.18
N GLU A 47 -6.12 9.58 -12.93
CA GLU A 47 -5.53 10.56 -12.02
C GLU A 47 -4.06 10.20 -11.73
N PRO A 48 -3.15 11.19 -11.75
CA PRO A 48 -1.76 10.97 -11.37
C PRO A 48 -1.67 10.52 -9.91
N GLU A 49 -0.92 9.48 -9.63
CA GLU A 49 -0.68 9.04 -8.27
C GLU A 49 0.39 9.84 -7.58
N VAL A 50 0.26 9.98 -6.27
CA VAL A 50 1.21 10.66 -5.41
C VAL A 50 1.75 9.66 -4.40
N SER A 51 3.08 9.57 -4.31
CA SER A 51 3.76 8.86 -3.22
C SER A 51 4.34 9.86 -2.22
N TYR A 52 4.41 9.48 -0.95
CA TYR A 52 4.95 10.31 0.11
C TYR A 52 6.04 9.59 0.91
N MET A 53 7.17 10.25 1.11
CA MET A 53 8.29 9.75 1.91
C MET A 53 8.80 10.86 2.81
N ASP A 54 8.57 10.74 4.12
CA ASP A 54 9.04 11.77 5.06
C ASP A 54 10.57 11.80 5.12
N GLU A 55 11.22 10.65 5.30
CA GLU A 55 12.67 10.52 5.25
C GLU A 55 13.09 9.42 4.27
N VAL A 56 14.13 9.68 3.48
CA VAL A 56 14.69 8.73 2.53
C VAL A 56 16.10 8.35 2.97
N ASP A 57 16.34 7.05 3.13
CA ASP A 57 17.62 6.49 3.47
C ASP A 57 18.28 5.80 2.28
N GLY A 58 19.50 6.22 1.97
CA GLY A 58 20.28 5.66 0.87
C GLY A 58 19.76 6.07 -0.52
N ASN A 59 20.10 5.27 -1.50
CA ASN A 59 19.69 5.46 -2.88
C ASN A 59 18.19 5.15 -3.05
N ILE A 60 17.56 5.86 -3.96
CA ILE A 60 16.17 5.63 -4.31
C ILE A 60 16.08 5.24 -5.78
N ASN A 61 15.38 4.14 -6.05
CA ASN A 61 15.06 3.70 -7.41
C ASN A 61 13.57 3.90 -7.64
N VAL A 62 13.22 4.82 -8.53
CA VAL A 62 11.83 5.18 -8.81
C VAL A 62 11.53 4.96 -10.27
N SER A 63 10.42 4.32 -10.55
CA SER A 63 9.86 4.16 -11.88
C SER A 63 8.41 4.63 -11.87
N LEU A 64 8.23 5.94 -11.68
CA LEU A 64 6.89 6.53 -11.69
C LEU A 64 6.35 6.64 -13.11
N PRO A 65 5.08 6.29 -13.34
CA PRO A 65 4.41 6.58 -14.59
C PRO A 65 4.43 8.06 -14.91
N ALA A 66 4.21 8.40 -16.17
CA ALA A 66 4.08 9.79 -16.59
C ALA A 66 3.05 10.53 -15.72
N ASP A 67 3.38 11.77 -15.37
CA ASP A 67 2.58 12.68 -14.53
C ASP A 67 2.38 12.26 -13.05
N SER A 68 2.88 11.10 -12.64
CA SER A 68 2.89 10.75 -11.22
C SER A 68 3.85 11.62 -10.42
N LYS A 69 3.50 11.84 -9.14
CA LYS A 69 4.22 12.77 -8.26
C LYS A 69 4.83 12.03 -7.07
N ILE A 70 5.89 12.61 -6.55
CA ILE A 70 6.48 12.17 -5.28
C ILE A 70 6.68 13.40 -4.39
N VAL A 71 6.28 13.29 -3.12
CA VAL A 71 6.44 14.33 -2.12
C VAL A 71 7.39 13.83 -1.04
N PHE A 72 8.45 14.58 -0.79
CA PHE A 72 9.42 14.29 0.25
C PHE A 72 9.19 15.15 1.48
N GLY A 73 9.51 14.61 2.66
CA GLY A 73 9.51 15.37 3.88
C GLY A 73 10.52 16.53 3.87
N GLN A 74 10.31 17.50 4.72
CA GLN A 74 11.04 18.77 4.75
C GLN A 74 12.54 18.60 5.04
N SER A 75 12.94 17.54 5.78
CA SER A 75 14.35 17.29 6.13
C SER A 75 15.22 16.83 4.96
N ASN A 76 14.61 16.38 3.85
CA ASN A 76 15.35 15.90 2.69
C ASN A 76 15.89 17.07 1.87
N THR A 77 17.07 16.87 1.29
CA THR A 77 17.69 17.82 0.37
C THR A 77 17.40 17.40 -1.06
N ILE A 78 16.65 18.22 -1.78
CA ILE A 78 16.32 18.00 -3.18
C ILE A 78 17.21 18.90 -4.03
N GLY A 79 17.96 18.30 -4.93
CA GLY A 79 18.88 19.00 -5.82
C GLY A 79 18.64 18.63 -7.27
N GLN A 80 19.35 19.34 -8.15
CA GLN A 80 19.37 19.08 -9.60
C GLN A 80 20.80 18.99 -10.09
N THR A 81 21.02 18.11 -11.07
CA THR A 81 22.27 17.96 -11.78
C THR A 81 22.03 18.02 -13.29
N ASP A 82 23.09 17.98 -14.10
CA ASP A 82 23.00 17.92 -15.57
C ASP A 82 22.12 19.04 -16.15
N ASN A 83 22.32 20.27 -15.69
CA ASN A 83 21.56 21.45 -16.14
C ASN A 83 20.03 21.31 -15.88
N GLY A 84 19.65 20.63 -14.81
CA GLY A 84 18.26 20.43 -14.44
C GLY A 84 17.61 19.19 -15.05
N ASN A 85 18.37 18.35 -15.75
CA ASN A 85 17.83 17.13 -16.37
C ASN A 85 17.71 15.96 -15.38
N SER A 86 18.49 15.98 -14.31
CA SER A 86 18.49 14.93 -13.28
C SER A 86 18.23 15.52 -11.90
N TRP A 87 17.49 14.80 -11.11
CA TRP A 87 17.18 15.14 -9.72
C TRP A 87 18.03 14.34 -8.76
N THR A 88 18.31 14.92 -7.60
CA THR A 88 18.96 14.22 -6.49
C THR A 88 18.13 14.36 -5.22
N VAL A 89 18.18 13.33 -4.39
CA VAL A 89 17.60 13.31 -3.04
C VAL A 89 18.71 12.94 -2.08
N ASN A 90 19.05 13.85 -1.17
CA ASN A 90 20.15 13.67 -0.21
C ASN A 90 21.46 13.29 -0.88
N GLY A 91 21.73 13.87 -2.06
CA GLY A 91 22.93 13.60 -2.85
C GLY A 91 22.86 12.36 -3.75
N ASN A 92 21.80 11.58 -3.70
CA ASN A 92 21.62 10.37 -4.50
C ASN A 92 20.72 10.64 -5.71
N LYS A 93 21.05 10.04 -6.83
CA LYS A 93 20.30 10.25 -8.07
C LYS A 93 18.88 9.68 -7.96
N LEU A 94 17.91 10.51 -8.32
CA LEU A 94 16.50 10.14 -8.45
C LEU A 94 16.18 9.89 -9.93
N GLU A 95 15.96 8.64 -10.29
CA GLU A 95 15.58 8.25 -11.63
C GLU A 95 14.05 8.18 -11.76
N MET A 96 13.52 8.81 -12.83
CA MET A 96 12.09 8.81 -13.10
C MET A 96 11.88 8.55 -14.60
N GLN A 97 10.81 7.84 -14.91
CA GLN A 97 10.42 7.65 -16.29
C GLN A 97 10.11 8.99 -16.97
N THR A 98 10.49 9.11 -18.21
CA THR A 98 10.17 10.26 -19.05
C THR A 98 8.78 10.11 -19.66
N GLY A 99 8.18 11.24 -20.03
CA GLY A 99 6.86 11.28 -20.67
C GLY A 99 5.82 12.01 -19.82
N GLY A 100 4.62 12.15 -20.37
CA GLY A 100 3.53 12.89 -19.77
C GLY A 100 3.56 14.39 -20.07
N SER A 101 2.55 15.10 -19.57
CA SER A 101 2.36 16.53 -19.81
C SER A 101 2.93 17.42 -18.70
N LEU A 102 3.13 16.89 -17.49
CA LEU A 102 3.66 17.65 -16.38
C LEU A 102 5.19 17.79 -16.45
N PRO A 103 5.73 19.00 -16.26
CA PRO A 103 7.16 19.20 -16.07
C PRO A 103 7.68 18.40 -14.86
N LYS A 104 8.91 17.92 -14.94
CA LYS A 104 9.54 17.20 -13.81
C LYS A 104 9.52 18.01 -12.52
N SER A 105 9.67 19.34 -12.58
CA SER A 105 9.61 20.23 -11.43
C SER A 105 8.27 20.23 -10.69
N GLU A 106 7.18 19.83 -11.37
CA GLU A 106 5.86 19.67 -10.76
C GLU A 106 5.61 18.25 -10.25
N ARG A 107 6.52 17.33 -10.52
CA ARG A 107 6.40 15.92 -10.12
C ARG A 107 7.24 15.57 -8.90
N VAL A 108 8.26 16.36 -8.59
CA VAL A 108 9.12 16.18 -7.41
C VAL A 108 8.87 17.37 -6.48
N LEU A 109 8.24 17.09 -5.37
CA LEU A 109 7.77 18.10 -4.42
C LEU A 109 8.36 17.84 -3.04
N LYS A 110 8.30 18.84 -2.18
CA LYS A 110 8.79 18.75 -0.81
C LYS A 110 7.87 19.49 0.13
N ASP A 111 7.68 18.95 1.32
CA ASP A 111 6.96 19.63 2.40
C ASP A 111 7.58 20.99 2.73
N SER A 112 6.74 21.92 3.13
CA SER A 112 7.20 23.17 3.74
C SER A 112 7.57 22.94 5.21
N LYS A 113 8.19 23.95 5.82
CA LYS A 113 8.55 23.90 7.26
C LYS A 113 7.33 23.79 8.17
N THR A 114 6.17 24.22 7.72
CA THR A 114 4.96 24.34 8.55
C THR A 114 3.82 23.43 8.12
N VAL A 115 3.85 22.90 6.89
CA VAL A 115 2.77 22.07 6.34
C VAL A 115 3.34 20.80 5.78
N LYS A 116 2.88 19.65 6.29
CA LYS A 116 3.13 18.33 5.73
C LYS A 116 2.02 17.96 4.75
N TYR A 117 2.39 17.39 3.62
CA TYR A 117 1.45 16.82 2.66
C TYR A 117 0.56 15.74 3.30
N LEU A 118 1.14 14.95 4.18
CA LEU A 118 0.47 13.83 4.83
C LEU A 118 0.91 13.75 6.30
N ASP A 119 -0.06 13.77 7.22
CA ASP A 119 0.18 13.54 8.65
C ASP A 119 0.12 12.05 8.95
N LEU A 120 1.26 11.36 8.84
CA LEU A 120 1.36 9.92 9.08
C LEU A 120 1.09 9.54 10.54
N GLU A 121 1.42 10.39 11.49
CA GLU A 121 1.15 10.13 12.90
C GLU A 121 -0.35 10.10 13.20
N ALA A 122 -1.10 11.07 12.68
CA ALA A 122 -2.56 11.10 12.81
C ALA A 122 -3.21 9.93 12.07
N MET A 123 -2.69 9.61 10.88
CA MET A 123 -3.16 8.46 10.10
C MET A 123 -2.93 7.15 10.87
N GLU A 124 -1.75 6.97 11.47
CA GLU A 124 -1.43 5.78 12.28
C GLU A 124 -2.41 5.60 13.43
N LYS A 125 -2.73 6.65 14.17
CA LYS A 125 -3.72 6.60 15.26
C LYS A 125 -5.09 6.16 14.75
N SER A 126 -5.55 6.72 13.66
CA SER A 126 -6.84 6.35 13.05
C SER A 126 -6.85 4.91 12.56
N MET A 127 -5.78 4.48 11.92
CA MET A 127 -5.67 3.11 11.39
C MET A 127 -5.51 2.08 12.50
N THR A 128 -4.80 2.39 13.58
CA THR A 128 -4.68 1.50 14.74
C THR A 128 -6.03 1.28 15.40
N SER A 129 -6.84 2.33 15.58
CA SER A 129 -8.20 2.22 16.10
C SER A 129 -9.09 1.37 15.21
N LEU A 130 -9.01 1.58 13.90
CA LEU A 130 -9.80 0.82 12.92
C LEU A 130 -9.36 -0.64 12.88
N SER A 131 -8.08 -0.91 12.88
CA SER A 131 -7.51 -2.27 12.93
C SER A 131 -8.02 -3.03 14.16
N SER A 132 -8.00 -2.39 15.33
CA SER A 132 -8.51 -2.99 16.57
C SER A 132 -10.00 -3.28 16.51
N LYS A 133 -10.78 -2.39 15.90
CA LYS A 133 -12.22 -2.59 15.69
C LYS A 133 -12.48 -3.77 14.76
N TRP A 134 -11.77 -3.86 13.65
CA TRP A 134 -11.92 -4.96 12.69
C TRP A 134 -11.52 -6.30 13.32
N ALA A 135 -10.44 -6.34 14.09
CA ALA A 135 -9.98 -7.56 14.75
C ALA A 135 -11.04 -8.17 15.68
N LYS A 136 -11.93 -7.34 16.23
CA LYS A 136 -13.03 -7.75 17.12
C LYS A 136 -14.34 -7.97 16.39
N THR A 137 -14.42 -7.67 15.11
CA THR A 137 -15.64 -7.83 14.31
C THR A 137 -15.80 -9.30 13.93
N PRO A 138 -16.97 -9.92 14.24
CA PRO A 138 -17.22 -11.29 13.83
C PRO A 138 -17.22 -11.48 12.33
N GLU A 139 -16.92 -12.69 11.87
CA GLU A 139 -17.09 -13.05 10.47
C GLU A 139 -18.50 -12.78 9.99
N ALA A 140 -18.62 -12.20 8.81
CA ALA A 140 -19.90 -11.88 8.18
C ALA A 140 -19.74 -11.77 6.66
N ASN A 141 -20.70 -12.30 5.94
CA ASN A 141 -20.81 -12.16 4.48
C ASN A 141 -19.62 -12.72 3.70
N ALA A 142 -18.82 -13.57 4.31
CA ALA A 142 -17.65 -14.17 3.69
C ALA A 142 -17.50 -15.63 4.11
N THR A 143 -17.05 -16.46 3.19
CA THR A 143 -16.64 -17.84 3.40
C THR A 143 -15.34 -18.11 2.68
N HIS A 144 -14.60 -19.11 3.13
CA HIS A 144 -13.36 -19.53 2.46
C HIS A 144 -13.24 -21.04 2.42
N ASP A 145 -12.61 -21.53 1.37
CA ASP A 145 -12.23 -22.93 1.22
C ASP A 145 -10.75 -23.01 0.86
N PHE A 146 -9.94 -23.44 1.82
CA PHE A 146 -8.50 -23.63 1.68
C PHE A 146 -8.08 -25.09 1.82
N SER A 147 -9.03 -26.01 1.64
CA SER A 147 -8.77 -27.46 1.74
C SER A 147 -7.83 -27.98 0.67
N ASP A 148 -7.85 -27.39 -0.51
CA ASP A 148 -6.91 -27.65 -1.59
C ASP A 148 -5.97 -26.45 -1.76
N MET A 149 -4.69 -26.64 -1.46
CA MET A 149 -3.67 -25.58 -1.53
C MET A 149 -3.49 -25.00 -2.93
N ASN A 150 -3.90 -25.72 -3.98
CA ASN A 150 -3.84 -25.25 -5.36
C ASN A 150 -5.11 -24.51 -5.82
N LYS A 151 -6.17 -24.53 -5.00
CA LYS A 151 -7.48 -23.97 -5.35
C LYS A 151 -8.09 -23.19 -4.17
N ARG A 152 -7.26 -22.49 -3.42
CA ARG A 152 -7.75 -21.69 -2.27
C ARG A 152 -8.62 -20.55 -2.77
N HIS A 153 -9.81 -20.40 -2.19
CA HIS A 153 -10.81 -19.45 -2.66
C HIS A 153 -11.58 -18.80 -1.51
N ILE A 154 -11.90 -17.53 -1.70
CA ILE A 154 -12.75 -16.73 -0.80
C ILE A 154 -13.96 -16.25 -1.58
N ASP A 155 -15.14 -16.38 -0.98
CA ASP A 155 -16.39 -15.78 -1.47
C ASP A 155 -16.87 -14.73 -0.47
N ALA A 156 -17.20 -13.53 -0.96
CA ALA A 156 -17.71 -12.46 -0.14
C ALA A 156 -18.80 -11.68 -0.88
N ASN A 157 -19.79 -11.21 -0.13
CA ASN A 157 -20.93 -10.45 -0.67
C ASN A 157 -21.38 -9.36 0.31
N GLY A 158 -22.40 -8.58 -0.07
CA GLY A 158 -22.89 -7.47 0.71
C GLY A 158 -21.98 -6.25 0.58
N ASP A 159 -22.25 -5.19 1.36
CA ASP A 159 -21.47 -3.96 1.31
C ASP A 159 -20.12 -4.13 2.00
N VAL A 160 -20.10 -4.78 3.15
CA VAL A 160 -18.91 -5.08 3.92
C VAL A 160 -18.93 -6.55 4.37
N ALA A 161 -17.83 -7.22 4.14
CA ALA A 161 -17.62 -8.61 4.55
C ALA A 161 -16.38 -8.70 5.46
N HIS A 162 -16.42 -9.62 6.43
CA HIS A 162 -15.32 -9.86 7.36
C HIS A 162 -14.99 -11.34 7.40
N LEU A 163 -13.70 -11.65 7.28
CA LEU A 163 -13.16 -13.01 7.36
C LEU A 163 -11.97 -13.02 8.32
N ASN A 164 -11.86 -14.06 9.14
CA ASN A 164 -10.75 -14.23 10.08
C ASN A 164 -9.93 -15.45 9.67
N ILE A 165 -8.65 -15.24 9.42
CA ILE A 165 -7.73 -16.29 8.96
C ILE A 165 -6.43 -16.20 9.76
N ASP A 166 -5.90 -17.34 10.20
CA ASP A 166 -4.57 -17.39 10.76
C ASP A 166 -3.51 -17.25 9.65
N ALA A 167 -2.42 -16.55 9.95
CA ALA A 167 -1.35 -16.32 8.98
C ALA A 167 -0.81 -17.62 8.38
N LYS A 168 -0.77 -18.70 9.16
CA LYS A 168 -0.35 -20.03 8.68
C LYS A 168 -1.22 -20.56 7.55
N GLU A 169 -2.54 -20.41 7.66
CA GLU A 169 -3.48 -20.85 6.63
C GLU A 169 -3.34 -20.05 5.35
N LEU A 170 -2.98 -18.77 5.48
CA LEU A 170 -2.88 -17.88 4.34
C LEU A 170 -1.59 -18.09 3.54
N GLN A 171 -0.54 -18.63 4.13
CA GLN A 171 0.73 -18.89 3.44
C GLN A 171 0.53 -19.69 2.17
N GLY A 172 1.25 -19.31 1.11
CA GLY A 172 1.22 -19.97 -0.18
C GLY A 172 1.32 -19.00 -1.33
N ASN A 173 1.20 -19.50 -2.56
CA ASN A 173 1.46 -18.72 -3.75
C ASN A 173 0.27 -17.86 -4.18
N ARG A 174 -0.95 -18.38 -4.07
CA ARG A 174 -2.12 -17.74 -4.66
C ARG A 174 -3.41 -18.06 -3.91
N VAL A 175 -4.26 -17.05 -3.80
CA VAL A 175 -5.65 -17.15 -3.38
C VAL A 175 -6.51 -16.43 -4.41
N THR A 176 -7.64 -17.00 -4.79
CA THR A 176 -8.64 -16.31 -5.58
C THR A 176 -9.77 -15.82 -4.71
N ALA A 177 -10.45 -14.77 -5.11
CA ALA A 177 -11.63 -14.24 -4.42
C ALA A 177 -12.72 -13.86 -5.42
N THR A 178 -13.95 -14.17 -5.07
CA THR A 178 -15.14 -13.68 -5.76
C THR A 178 -15.87 -12.71 -4.85
N LEU A 179 -15.97 -11.46 -5.26
CA LEU A 179 -16.63 -10.39 -4.50
C LEU A 179 -17.92 -9.97 -5.19
N GLY A 180 -18.93 -9.61 -4.40
CA GLY A 180 -20.08 -8.91 -4.91
C GLY A 180 -19.68 -7.58 -5.57
N GLU A 181 -20.53 -7.00 -6.39
CA GLU A 181 -20.22 -5.85 -7.24
C GLU A 181 -19.68 -4.63 -6.46
N LYS A 182 -20.16 -4.42 -5.23
CA LYS A 182 -19.74 -3.32 -4.35
C LYS A 182 -19.21 -3.80 -3.01
N THR A 183 -18.75 -5.04 -2.95
CA THR A 183 -18.31 -5.64 -1.69
C THR A 183 -16.89 -5.20 -1.34
N ARG A 184 -16.72 -4.76 -0.12
CA ARG A 184 -15.42 -4.55 0.52
C ARG A 184 -15.19 -5.65 1.53
N LEU A 185 -14.14 -6.42 1.34
CA LEU A 185 -13.75 -7.52 2.22
C LEU A 185 -12.60 -7.12 3.10
N VAL A 186 -12.79 -7.26 4.41
CA VAL A 186 -11.72 -7.17 5.40
C VAL A 186 -11.31 -8.59 5.80
N VAL A 187 -10.06 -8.94 5.55
CA VAL A 187 -9.48 -10.20 6.00
C VAL A 187 -8.59 -9.90 7.20
N ASN A 188 -9.04 -10.30 8.38
CA ASN A 188 -8.22 -10.25 9.58
C ASN A 188 -7.25 -11.41 9.55
N VAL A 189 -5.96 -11.12 9.54
CA VAL A 189 -4.88 -12.11 9.51
C VAL A 189 -4.15 -12.06 10.83
N ASP A 190 -4.29 -13.13 11.62
CA ASP A 190 -3.65 -13.23 12.94
C ASP A 190 -2.27 -13.89 12.80
N ALA A 191 -1.23 -13.17 13.19
CA ALA A 191 0.14 -13.69 13.20
C ALA A 191 0.34 -14.81 14.24
N GLU A 192 -0.47 -14.86 15.30
CA GLU A 192 -0.33 -15.83 16.41
C GLU A 192 1.10 -15.90 16.96
N GLY A 193 1.75 -14.77 17.12
CA GLY A 193 3.11 -14.66 17.65
C GLY A 193 4.21 -14.83 16.62
N ALA A 194 3.90 -15.05 15.35
CA ALA A 194 4.91 -15.12 14.31
C ALA A 194 5.53 -13.74 14.03
N ASP A 195 6.84 -13.72 13.76
CA ASP A 195 7.56 -12.48 13.46
C ASP A 195 7.30 -11.96 12.04
N ASN A 196 6.93 -12.86 11.13
CA ASN A 196 6.70 -12.54 9.74
C ASN A 196 5.37 -13.11 9.24
N ILE A 197 4.66 -12.32 8.46
CA ILE A 197 3.49 -12.75 7.71
C ILE A 197 3.83 -12.69 6.22
N THR A 198 3.59 -13.79 5.51
CA THR A 198 3.71 -13.83 4.05
C THR A 198 2.31 -13.83 3.45
N LEU A 199 2.01 -12.79 2.67
CA LEU A 199 0.74 -12.68 1.98
C LEU A 199 0.83 -13.33 0.58
N PRO A 200 -0.17 -14.14 0.19
CA PRO A 200 -0.19 -14.73 -1.14
C PRO A 200 -0.58 -13.69 -2.19
N GLN A 201 -0.31 -14.01 -3.45
CA GLN A 201 -0.94 -13.31 -4.54
C GLN A 201 -2.47 -13.48 -4.43
N LEU A 202 -3.19 -12.38 -4.51
CA LEU A 202 -4.65 -12.38 -4.48
C LEU A 202 -5.20 -11.96 -5.84
N ASP A 203 -5.98 -12.84 -6.45
CA ASP A 203 -6.67 -12.55 -7.70
C ASP A 203 -8.18 -12.48 -7.46
N VAL A 204 -8.74 -11.33 -7.72
CA VAL A 204 -10.19 -11.08 -7.57
C VAL A 204 -10.87 -11.31 -8.92
N ASP A 205 -11.84 -12.22 -8.94
CA ASP A 205 -12.58 -12.55 -10.15
C ASP A 205 -13.28 -11.32 -10.75
N GLY A 206 -13.19 -11.16 -12.06
CA GLY A 206 -13.79 -10.04 -12.77
C GLY A 206 -13.00 -8.74 -12.68
N ILE A 207 -11.85 -8.72 -12.01
CA ILE A 207 -10.94 -7.58 -11.97
C ILE A 207 -9.65 -7.95 -12.72
N ASN A 208 -9.38 -7.20 -13.78
CA ASN A 208 -8.11 -7.27 -14.49
C ASN A 208 -7.11 -6.32 -13.82
N HIS A 209 -5.84 -6.72 -13.72
CA HIS A 209 -4.77 -5.85 -13.23
C HIS A 209 -4.68 -4.50 -13.97
N ALA A 210 -5.08 -4.47 -15.24
CA ALA A 210 -5.15 -3.23 -16.01
C ALA A 210 -6.30 -2.28 -15.58
N GLU A 211 -7.20 -2.73 -14.73
CA GLU A 211 -8.38 -1.99 -14.29
C GLU A 211 -8.32 -1.55 -12.81
N TYR A 212 -7.12 -1.48 -12.23
CA TYR A 212 -6.94 -1.09 -10.83
C TYR A 212 -7.66 0.20 -10.42
N ALA A 213 -7.78 1.15 -11.33
CA ALA A 213 -8.48 2.42 -11.08
C ALA A 213 -9.98 2.25 -10.77
N LYS A 214 -10.55 1.10 -11.07
CA LYS A 214 -11.97 0.78 -10.85
C LYS A 214 -12.26 0.10 -9.50
N TRP A 215 -11.26 -0.07 -8.65
CA TRP A 215 -11.41 -0.74 -7.36
C TRP A 215 -12.04 0.13 -6.27
N THR A 216 -12.51 1.33 -6.58
CA THR A 216 -13.06 2.26 -5.59
C THR A 216 -14.30 1.73 -4.88
N ASP A 217 -15.08 0.87 -5.52
CA ASP A 217 -16.34 0.35 -4.99
C ASP A 217 -16.22 -1.06 -4.40
N LYS A 218 -15.18 -1.80 -4.75
CA LYS A 218 -14.93 -3.12 -4.17
C LYS A 218 -13.42 -3.33 -3.98
N GLY A 219 -13.05 -4.17 -3.05
CA GLY A 219 -11.67 -4.48 -2.79
C GLY A 219 -11.47 -5.37 -1.59
N VAL A 220 -10.22 -5.73 -1.35
CA VAL A 220 -9.81 -6.54 -0.22
C VAL A 220 -8.77 -5.78 0.58
N ILE A 221 -8.97 -5.77 1.90
CA ILE A 221 -8.02 -5.19 2.85
C ILE A 221 -7.57 -6.30 3.78
N TYR A 222 -6.25 -6.48 3.90
CA TYR A 222 -5.67 -7.31 4.94
C TYR A 222 -5.43 -6.49 6.19
N ASN A 223 -6.03 -6.92 7.29
CA ASN A 223 -5.79 -6.36 8.61
C ASN A 223 -4.86 -7.31 9.37
N LEU A 224 -3.58 -6.93 9.48
CA LEU A 224 -2.58 -7.76 10.12
C LEU A 224 -2.59 -7.51 11.63
N THR A 225 -2.85 -8.55 12.39
CA THR A 225 -2.96 -8.49 13.85
C THR A 225 -2.10 -9.56 14.51
N ASP A 226 -1.94 -9.48 15.82
CA ASP A 226 -1.26 -10.51 16.60
C ASP A 226 -1.98 -10.71 17.93
N SER A 227 -2.74 -11.79 18.05
CA SER A 227 -3.48 -12.13 19.25
C SER A 227 -2.58 -12.42 20.45
N LYS A 228 -1.31 -12.74 20.24
CA LYS A 228 -0.31 -12.99 21.28
C LYS A 228 0.48 -11.75 21.69
N ALA A 229 0.31 -10.62 21.00
CA ALA A 229 0.89 -9.35 21.41
C ALA A 229 -0.02 -8.64 22.42
N LYS A 230 0.58 -7.90 23.35
CA LYS A 230 -0.18 -7.18 24.39
C LYS A 230 -1.18 -6.17 23.84
N ASP A 231 -0.80 -5.49 22.77
CA ASP A 231 -1.65 -4.48 22.12
C ASP A 231 -2.51 -5.04 20.98
N GLY A 232 -2.39 -6.36 20.70
CA GLY A 232 -3.11 -7.00 19.61
C GLY A 232 -2.60 -6.62 18.21
N GLN A 233 -1.55 -5.83 18.11
CA GLN A 233 -1.00 -5.34 16.86
C GLN A 233 0.14 -6.24 16.36
N TYR A 234 0.23 -6.37 15.04
CA TYR A 234 1.36 -7.03 14.40
C TYR A 234 2.51 -6.02 14.23
N HIS A 235 3.70 -6.41 14.68
CA HIS A 235 4.91 -5.57 14.68
C HIS A 235 6.05 -6.14 13.84
N GLY A 236 5.78 -7.16 13.08
CA GLY A 236 6.77 -7.82 12.23
C GLY A 236 7.22 -7.05 11.00
#